data_aff876e7b748db22468917361a995f30
#
_entry.id   aff876e7b748db22468917361a995f30
#
_cell.length_a   1.000
_cell.length_b   1.000
_cell.length_c   1.000
_cell.angle_alpha   90.00
_cell.angle_beta   90.00
_cell.angle_gamma   90.00
#
_symmetry.space_group_name_H-M   'P 1'
#
loop_
_entity.id
_entity.type
_entity.pdbx_description
1 polymer ?
#
loop_
_entity_poly.entity_id
_entity_poly.type
_entity_poly.pdbx_seq_one_letter_code
_entity_poly.pdbx_strand_id
1 'polypeptide(L)'
;MKPAITPAPVLLRIDTASAMHRLAAHVGRFLQIGDVVALSGPLGAGKTTFVQGLAEGLGVPAERHVASPTFALVNEHPGRIDFVHVDFYRIHSPAELPELGLEEAYDRAATAIEWAELFPDWLPEDTLHIELSVEASGTRVLRAQGSGPRSQVLLQALGNATTFLD
;
A
#
# COMPACT_ATOMS: atom_id res chain seq x y z
N MET A 1 -14.96 19.06 -22.64
CA MET A 1 -14.41 18.05 -21.71
C MET A 1 -14.25 18.70 -20.36
N LYS A 2 -15.00 18.25 -19.35
CA LYS A 2 -14.78 18.72 -17.97
C LYS A 2 -13.40 18.20 -17.52
N PRO A 3 -12.54 19.05 -16.92
CA PRO A 3 -11.33 18.55 -16.31
C PRO A 3 -11.73 17.52 -15.26
N ALA A 4 -11.09 16.35 -15.28
CA ALA A 4 -11.27 15.37 -14.22
C ALA A 4 -10.85 16.06 -12.91
N ILE A 5 -11.82 16.29 -12.03
CA ILE A 5 -11.53 16.80 -10.69
C ILE A 5 -10.80 15.65 -9.98
N THR A 6 -9.48 15.74 -9.91
CA THR A 6 -8.72 14.85 -9.04
C THR A 6 -9.15 15.14 -7.61
N PRO A 7 -9.73 14.18 -6.89
CA PRO A 7 -10.11 14.40 -5.50
C PRO A 7 -8.92 14.88 -4.67
N ALA A 8 -9.19 15.73 -3.69
CA ALA A 8 -8.15 16.18 -2.78
C ALA A 8 -7.49 14.99 -2.07
N PRO A 9 -6.17 15.04 -1.81
CA PRO A 9 -5.51 13.99 -1.05
C PRO A 9 -6.07 13.90 0.37
N VAL A 10 -6.08 12.68 0.92
CA VAL A 10 -6.33 12.44 2.33
C VAL A 10 -5.03 12.65 3.09
N LEU A 11 -5.08 13.46 4.15
CA LEU A 11 -3.94 13.72 5.05
C LEU A 11 -4.31 13.27 6.46
N LEU A 12 -3.51 12.37 7.03
CA LEU A 12 -3.71 11.84 8.38
C LEU A 12 -2.42 11.93 9.19
N ARG A 13 -2.56 12.21 10.48
CA ARG A 13 -1.47 12.16 11.46
C ARG A 13 -1.65 10.90 12.30
N ILE A 14 -0.60 10.12 12.44
CA ILE A 14 -0.64 8.80 13.05
C ILE A 14 0.49 8.71 14.08
N ASP A 15 0.13 8.56 15.36
CA ASP A 15 1.07 8.65 16.45
C ASP A 15 1.67 7.30 16.87
N THR A 16 1.01 6.19 16.52
CA THR A 16 1.47 4.86 16.94
C THR A 16 1.46 3.86 15.78
N ALA A 17 2.35 2.87 15.86
CA ALA A 17 2.36 1.75 14.91
C ALA A 17 1.04 0.95 14.96
N SER A 18 0.44 0.83 16.14
CA SER A 18 -0.86 0.16 16.32
C SER A 18 -1.98 0.89 15.57
N ALA A 19 -2.02 2.22 15.64
CA ALA A 19 -3.00 3.01 14.88
C ALA A 19 -2.78 2.87 13.36
N MET A 20 -1.52 2.90 12.90
CA MET A 20 -1.16 2.65 11.51
C MET A 20 -1.68 1.29 11.03
N HIS A 21 -1.45 0.26 11.82
CA HIS A 21 -1.87 -1.11 11.52
C HIS A 21 -3.41 -1.22 11.43
N ARG A 22 -4.13 -0.68 12.41
CA ARG A 22 -5.61 -0.72 12.42
C ARG A 22 -6.22 0.03 11.25
N LEU A 23 -5.66 1.20 10.93
CA LEU A 23 -6.06 2.00 9.77
C LEU A 23 -5.92 1.18 8.47
N ALA A 24 -4.76 0.58 8.28
CA ALA A 24 -4.48 -0.26 7.11
C ALA A 24 -5.36 -1.52 7.07
N ALA A 25 -5.64 -2.15 8.21
CA ALA A 25 -6.53 -3.30 8.29
C ALA A 25 -7.97 -2.94 7.85
N HIS A 26 -8.43 -1.74 8.21
CA HIS A 26 -9.71 -1.25 7.71
C HIS A 26 -9.72 -1.15 6.19
N VAL A 27 -8.70 -0.56 5.58
CA VAL A 27 -8.56 -0.46 4.12
C VAL A 27 -8.47 -1.84 3.47
N GLY A 28 -7.74 -2.76 4.08
CA GLY A 28 -7.55 -4.13 3.61
C GLY A 28 -8.87 -4.89 3.38
N ARG A 29 -9.90 -4.58 4.15
CA ARG A 29 -11.25 -5.19 3.99
C ARG A 29 -11.93 -4.85 2.66
N PHE A 30 -11.51 -3.75 2.03
CA PHE A 30 -12.08 -3.28 0.76
C PHE A 30 -11.26 -3.70 -0.46
N LEU A 31 -10.09 -4.30 -0.25
CA LEU A 31 -9.23 -4.74 -1.34
C LEU A 31 -9.91 -5.80 -2.22
N GLN A 32 -9.75 -5.65 -3.51
CA GLN A 32 -10.22 -6.58 -4.54
C GLN A 32 -9.07 -6.96 -5.47
N ILE A 33 -9.26 -8.02 -6.24
CA ILE A 33 -8.31 -8.40 -7.29
C ILE A 33 -8.09 -7.22 -8.25
N GLY A 34 -6.84 -6.91 -8.54
CA GLY A 34 -6.44 -5.78 -9.37
C GLY A 34 -6.11 -4.50 -8.61
N ASP A 35 -6.48 -4.41 -7.34
CA ASP A 35 -6.12 -3.23 -6.54
C ASP A 35 -4.62 -3.20 -6.26
N VAL A 36 -4.03 -2.02 -6.42
CA VAL A 36 -2.61 -1.77 -6.12
C VAL A 36 -2.48 -0.64 -5.13
N VAL A 37 -1.74 -0.88 -4.06
CA VAL A 37 -1.35 0.10 -3.05
C VAL A 37 0.15 0.34 -3.16
N ALA A 38 0.53 1.54 -3.54
CA ALA A 38 1.92 1.96 -3.69
C ALA A 38 2.34 2.81 -2.49
N LEU A 39 3.38 2.36 -1.78
CA LEU A 39 3.88 3.01 -0.57
C LEU A 39 5.26 3.62 -0.82
N SER A 40 5.38 4.89 -0.47
CA SER A 40 6.63 5.64 -0.50
C SER A 40 6.94 6.27 0.85
N GLY A 41 8.19 6.62 1.06
CA GLY A 41 8.65 7.25 2.28
C GLY A 41 9.97 6.68 2.79
N PRO A 42 10.61 7.36 3.76
CA PRO A 42 11.91 6.96 4.27
C PRO A 42 11.84 5.64 5.04
N LEU A 43 13.02 5.04 5.26
CA LEU A 43 13.18 3.87 6.12
C LEU A 43 12.60 4.16 7.51
N GLY A 44 11.81 3.22 8.04
CA GLY A 44 11.18 3.36 9.36
C GLY A 44 9.92 4.23 9.39
N ALA A 45 9.42 4.70 8.24
CA ALA A 45 8.20 5.52 8.19
C ALA A 45 6.90 4.74 8.46
N GLY A 46 6.94 3.39 8.41
CA GLY A 46 5.78 2.55 8.68
C GLY A 46 5.18 1.87 7.45
N LYS A 47 5.91 1.82 6.33
CA LYS A 47 5.44 1.15 5.10
C LYS A 47 5.10 -0.31 5.34
N THR A 48 6.01 -1.07 5.95
CA THR A 48 5.79 -2.49 6.26
C THR A 48 4.65 -2.68 7.28
N THR A 49 4.54 -1.81 8.28
CA THR A 49 3.42 -1.82 9.23
C THR A 49 2.07 -1.64 8.52
N PHE A 50 2.02 -0.73 7.55
CA PHE A 50 0.82 -0.52 6.75
C PHE A 50 0.49 -1.76 5.92
N VAL A 51 1.48 -2.38 5.26
CA VAL A 51 1.28 -3.62 4.50
C VAL A 51 0.79 -4.76 5.39
N GLN A 52 1.34 -4.91 6.59
CA GLN A 52 0.87 -5.89 7.57
C GLN A 52 -0.60 -5.68 7.94
N GLY A 53 -1.02 -4.44 8.12
CA GLY A 53 -2.42 -4.11 8.34
C GLY A 53 -3.31 -4.48 7.14
N LEU A 54 -2.91 -4.12 5.92
CA LEU A 54 -3.63 -4.51 4.70
C LEU A 54 -3.85 -6.02 4.64
N ALA A 55 -2.78 -6.80 4.90
CA ALA A 55 -2.83 -8.25 4.90
C ALA A 55 -3.81 -8.80 5.94
N GLU A 56 -3.80 -8.26 7.16
CA GLU A 56 -4.76 -8.64 8.20
C GLU A 56 -6.20 -8.35 7.76
N GLY A 57 -6.47 -7.16 7.23
CA GLY A 57 -7.79 -6.78 6.74
C GLY A 57 -8.28 -7.65 5.58
N LEU A 58 -7.35 -8.16 4.78
CA LEU A 58 -7.61 -9.08 3.68
C LEU A 58 -7.84 -10.52 4.14
N GLY A 59 -7.58 -10.82 5.41
CA GLY A 59 -7.75 -12.16 5.97
C GLY A 59 -6.54 -13.08 5.79
N VAL A 60 -5.36 -12.53 5.57
CA VAL A 60 -4.12 -13.32 5.60
C VAL A 60 -3.92 -13.87 7.01
N PRO A 61 -3.70 -15.20 7.17
CA PRO A 61 -3.52 -15.79 8.50
C PRO A 61 -2.33 -15.17 9.25
N ALA A 62 -2.48 -14.95 10.56
CA ALA A 62 -1.46 -14.33 11.42
C ALA A 62 -0.14 -15.12 11.43
N GLU A 63 -0.19 -16.44 11.20
CA GLU A 63 0.97 -17.32 11.16
C GLU A 63 1.88 -17.07 9.96
N ARG A 64 1.40 -16.34 8.97
CA ARG A 64 2.15 -16.08 7.73
C ARG A 64 3.29 -15.07 7.86
N HIS A 65 3.39 -14.36 8.96
CA HIS A 65 4.46 -13.39 9.21
C HIS A 65 4.75 -12.47 8.01
N VAL A 66 3.83 -11.57 7.73
CA VAL A 66 4.01 -10.59 6.65
C VAL A 66 5.16 -9.66 7.02
N ALA A 67 6.26 -9.79 6.31
CA ALA A 67 7.46 -8.98 6.49
C ALA A 67 7.91 -8.47 5.12
N SER A 68 8.71 -7.39 5.12
CA SER A 68 9.27 -6.87 3.88
C SER A 68 10.07 -7.96 3.15
N PRO A 69 9.80 -8.21 1.85
CA PRO A 69 10.49 -9.25 1.09
C PRO A 69 11.93 -8.81 0.75
N THR A 70 12.89 -9.15 1.64
CA THR A 70 14.25 -8.62 1.57
C THR A 70 15.09 -9.23 0.44
N PHE A 71 14.97 -10.55 0.23
CA PHE A 71 15.76 -11.28 -0.77
C PHE A 71 14.91 -11.79 -1.93
N ALA A 72 13.69 -12.20 -1.66
CA ALA A 72 12.77 -12.69 -2.69
C ALA A 72 12.17 -11.59 -3.55
N LEU A 73 12.22 -10.31 -3.11
CA LEU A 73 11.60 -9.11 -3.69
C LEU A 73 10.07 -9.19 -3.79
N VAL A 74 9.48 -10.36 -3.83
CA VAL A 74 8.05 -10.63 -3.92
C VAL A 74 7.68 -11.75 -2.96
N ASN A 75 6.70 -11.50 -2.08
CA ASN A 75 6.07 -12.51 -1.23
C ASN A 75 4.58 -12.62 -1.58
N GLU A 76 4.07 -13.83 -1.61
CA GLU A 76 2.66 -14.11 -1.82
C GLU A 76 2.03 -14.68 -0.55
N HIS A 77 0.86 -14.19 -0.22
CA HIS A 77 0.11 -14.61 0.97
C HIS A 77 -1.33 -14.95 0.59
N PRO A 78 -1.89 -16.09 1.04
CA PRO A 78 -3.30 -16.39 0.86
C PRO A 78 -4.16 -15.56 1.81
N GLY A 79 -5.24 -15.04 1.30
CA GLY A 79 -6.26 -14.33 2.07
C GLY A 79 -7.65 -14.61 1.48
N ARG A 80 -8.59 -13.72 1.71
CA ARG A 80 -9.88 -13.74 1.01
C ARG A 80 -9.69 -13.73 -0.51
N ILE A 81 -8.67 -13.03 -0.96
CA ILE A 81 -8.05 -13.10 -2.29
C ILE A 81 -6.53 -13.18 -2.08
N ASP A 82 -5.78 -13.58 -3.08
CA ASP A 82 -4.33 -13.61 -2.98
C ASP A 82 -3.78 -12.19 -2.79
N PHE A 83 -2.78 -12.08 -1.94
CA PHE A 83 -2.08 -10.84 -1.63
C PHE A 83 -0.62 -10.93 -2.01
N VAL A 84 -0.16 -10.03 -2.85
CA VAL A 84 1.23 -9.95 -3.31
C VAL A 84 1.90 -8.74 -2.67
N HIS A 85 2.99 -8.96 -1.97
CA HIS A 85 3.81 -7.93 -1.34
C HIS A 85 5.14 -7.83 -2.07
N VAL A 86 5.45 -6.64 -2.57
CA VAL A 86 6.65 -6.33 -3.37
C VAL A 86 7.45 -5.24 -2.68
N ASP A 87 8.78 -5.31 -2.76
CA ASP A 87 9.69 -4.27 -2.27
C ASP A 87 10.69 -3.90 -3.37
N PHE A 88 10.67 -2.64 -3.81
CA PHE A 88 11.58 -2.13 -4.85
C PHE A 88 12.94 -1.68 -4.32
N TYR A 89 13.14 -1.68 -3.00
CA TYR A 89 14.35 -1.11 -2.38
C TYR A 89 15.66 -1.70 -2.93
N ARG A 90 15.68 -3.00 -3.23
CA ARG A 90 16.88 -3.71 -3.70
C ARG A 90 16.96 -3.88 -5.21
N ILE A 91 16.03 -3.31 -5.95
CA ILE A 91 16.07 -3.30 -7.40
C ILE A 91 16.98 -2.17 -7.85
N HIS A 92 18.02 -2.48 -8.61
CA HIS A 92 19.02 -1.51 -9.04
C HIS A 92 18.81 -1.02 -10.48
N SER A 93 18.02 -1.77 -11.28
CA SER A 93 17.79 -1.45 -12.68
C SER A 93 16.35 -1.81 -13.09
N PRO A 94 15.70 -1.00 -13.94
CA PRO A 94 14.41 -1.36 -14.53
C PRO A 94 14.41 -2.69 -15.28
N ALA A 95 15.56 -3.16 -15.74
CA ALA A 95 15.71 -4.44 -16.42
C ALA A 95 15.38 -5.66 -15.53
N GLU A 96 15.43 -5.50 -14.21
CA GLU A 96 15.09 -6.56 -13.23
C GLU A 96 13.57 -6.70 -13.03
N LEU A 97 12.79 -5.65 -13.31
CA LEU A 97 11.35 -5.60 -13.01
C LEU A 97 10.49 -6.62 -13.78
N PRO A 98 10.76 -6.93 -15.07
CA PRO A 98 9.97 -7.93 -15.79
C PRO A 98 9.95 -9.31 -15.13
N GLU A 99 11.01 -9.68 -14.44
CA GLU A 99 11.13 -10.99 -13.76
C GLU A 99 10.28 -11.09 -12.49
N LEU A 100 9.77 -9.97 -11.96
CA LEU A 100 8.95 -9.98 -10.76
C LEU A 100 7.51 -10.45 -11.00
N GLY A 101 7.06 -10.51 -12.25
CA GLY A 101 5.70 -10.94 -12.59
C GLY A 101 4.62 -9.97 -12.14
N LEU A 102 4.89 -8.66 -12.11
CA LEU A 102 3.96 -7.65 -11.60
C LEU A 102 2.66 -7.59 -12.39
N GLU A 103 2.73 -7.62 -13.72
CA GLU A 103 1.53 -7.56 -14.58
C GLU A 103 0.59 -8.75 -14.27
N GLU A 104 1.16 -9.95 -14.14
CA GLU A 104 0.41 -11.15 -13.78
C GLU A 104 -0.18 -11.02 -12.36
N ALA A 105 0.58 -10.47 -11.41
CA ALA A 105 0.09 -10.23 -10.05
C ALA A 105 -1.10 -9.27 -10.05
N TYR A 106 -1.04 -8.19 -10.84
CA TYR A 106 -2.13 -7.23 -10.94
C TYR A 106 -3.44 -7.85 -11.47
N ASP A 107 -3.33 -8.88 -12.30
CA ASP A 107 -4.51 -9.57 -12.87
C ASP A 107 -5.17 -10.57 -11.91
N ARG A 108 -4.44 -11.05 -10.89
CA ARG A 108 -4.90 -12.17 -10.04
C ARG A 108 -4.96 -11.89 -8.55
N ALA A 109 -4.39 -10.79 -8.08
CA ALA A 109 -4.21 -10.51 -6.66
C ALA A 109 -4.46 -9.04 -6.32
N ALA A 110 -4.55 -8.74 -5.03
CA ALA A 110 -4.29 -7.40 -4.52
C ALA A 110 -2.78 -7.26 -4.28
N THR A 111 -2.19 -6.13 -4.61
CA THR A 111 -0.75 -5.94 -4.56
C THR A 111 -0.38 -4.70 -3.73
N ALA A 112 0.56 -4.85 -2.81
CA ALA A 112 1.20 -3.73 -2.11
C ALA A 112 2.67 -3.65 -2.50
N ILE A 113 3.14 -2.45 -2.82
CA ILE A 113 4.50 -2.20 -3.27
C ILE A 113 5.15 -1.17 -2.36
N GLU A 114 6.22 -1.55 -1.64
CA GLU A 114 7.06 -0.64 -0.88
C GLU A 114 8.16 -0.06 -1.76
N TRP A 115 8.60 1.16 -1.45
CA TRP A 115 9.57 1.93 -2.23
C TRP A 115 9.11 2.16 -3.67
N ALA A 116 7.81 2.35 -3.85
CA ALA A 116 7.18 2.50 -5.16
C ALA A 116 7.68 3.72 -5.94
N GLU A 117 8.17 4.76 -5.24
CA GLU A 117 8.76 5.96 -5.84
C GLU A 117 9.99 5.68 -6.69
N LEU A 118 10.64 4.54 -6.51
CA LEU A 118 11.84 4.19 -7.29
C LEU A 118 11.53 3.84 -8.74
N PHE A 119 10.35 3.28 -9.00
CA PHE A 119 9.95 2.86 -10.34
C PHE A 119 8.46 3.17 -10.61
N PRO A 120 8.07 4.45 -10.64
CA PRO A 120 6.66 4.85 -10.76
C PRO A 120 6.01 4.39 -12.07
N ASP A 121 6.76 4.25 -13.14
CA ASP A 121 6.24 3.84 -14.46
C ASP A 121 5.76 2.38 -14.48
N TRP A 122 6.09 1.59 -13.47
CA TRP A 122 5.66 0.20 -13.33
C TRP A 122 4.37 0.03 -12.55
N LEU A 123 3.81 1.12 -12.06
CA LEU A 123 2.53 1.12 -11.35
C LEU A 123 1.38 1.22 -12.34
N PRO A 124 0.25 0.51 -12.11
CA PRO A 124 -0.95 0.68 -12.92
C PRO A 124 -1.52 2.10 -12.81
N GLU A 125 -2.31 2.51 -13.82
CA GLU A 125 -3.00 3.81 -13.78
C GLU A 125 -3.89 3.96 -12.54
N ASP A 126 -4.64 2.90 -12.20
CA ASP A 126 -5.51 2.91 -11.01
C ASP A 126 -4.77 2.38 -9.80
N THR A 127 -4.10 3.25 -9.08
CA THR A 127 -3.27 2.93 -7.91
C THR A 127 -3.62 3.85 -6.74
N LEU A 128 -3.72 3.28 -5.55
CA LEU A 128 -3.72 4.04 -4.31
C LEU A 128 -2.29 4.37 -3.91
N HIS A 129 -1.90 5.62 -4.05
CA HIS A 129 -0.59 6.12 -3.65
C HIS A 129 -0.62 6.59 -2.19
N ILE A 130 0.27 6.04 -1.37
CA ILE A 130 0.46 6.41 0.02
C ILE A 130 1.88 6.88 0.22
N GLU A 131 2.03 8.12 0.64
CA GLU A 131 3.31 8.71 1.03
C GLU A 131 3.35 8.85 2.54
N LEU A 132 4.36 8.28 3.17
CA LEU A 132 4.60 8.35 4.60
C LEU A 132 5.81 9.24 4.88
N SER A 133 5.67 10.12 5.86
CA SER A 133 6.76 10.91 6.41
C SER A 133 6.74 10.87 7.93
N VAL A 134 7.85 11.27 8.56
CA VAL A 134 8.00 11.27 10.02
C VAL A 134 8.36 12.68 10.47
N GLU A 135 7.54 13.25 11.35
CA GLU A 135 7.83 14.53 11.99
C GLU A 135 8.89 14.39 13.09
N ALA A 136 9.47 15.51 13.53
CA ALA A 136 10.45 15.53 14.62
C ALA A 136 9.91 14.95 15.93
N SER A 137 8.59 15.04 16.15
CA SER A 137 7.89 14.43 17.30
C SER A 137 7.81 12.91 17.26
N GLY A 138 8.10 12.29 16.11
CA GLY A 138 7.87 10.87 15.86
C GLY A 138 6.48 10.55 15.28
N THR A 139 5.59 11.52 15.19
CA THR A 139 4.29 11.37 14.52
C THR A 139 4.51 11.11 13.03
N ARG A 140 3.81 10.10 12.49
CA ARG A 140 3.80 9.84 11.05
C ARG A 140 2.74 10.71 10.39
N VAL A 141 3.06 11.22 9.21
CA VAL A 141 2.10 11.89 8.35
C VAL A 141 1.87 11.00 7.13
N LEU A 142 0.63 10.64 6.91
CA LEU A 142 0.19 9.86 5.76
C LEU A 142 -0.53 10.78 4.79
N ARG A 143 -0.06 10.82 3.56
CA ARG A 143 -0.71 11.49 2.44
C ARG A 143 -1.12 10.44 1.42
N ALA A 144 -2.40 10.38 1.09
CA ALA A 144 -2.93 9.39 0.16
C ALA A 144 -3.68 10.04 -1.00
N GLN A 145 -3.48 9.48 -2.19
CA GLN A 145 -4.19 9.85 -3.42
C GLN A 145 -4.58 8.60 -4.20
N GLY A 146 -5.78 8.62 -4.78
CA GLY A 146 -6.22 7.60 -5.74
C GLY A 146 -6.19 8.15 -7.16
N SER A 147 -5.68 7.38 -8.10
CA SER A 147 -5.54 7.80 -9.51
C SER A 147 -6.62 7.25 -10.46
N GLY A 148 -7.51 6.39 -9.96
CA GLY A 148 -8.60 5.80 -10.74
C GLY A 148 -9.80 5.38 -9.91
N PRO A 149 -10.82 4.76 -10.53
CA PRO A 149 -12.09 4.45 -9.85
C PRO A 149 -11.93 3.53 -8.64
N ARG A 150 -11.11 2.49 -8.73
CA ARG A 150 -10.90 1.56 -7.62
C ARG A 150 -10.12 2.19 -6.48
N SER A 151 -9.03 2.87 -6.79
CA SER A 151 -8.23 3.56 -5.77
C SER A 151 -8.98 4.68 -5.07
N GLN A 152 -9.98 5.29 -5.72
CA GLN A 152 -10.88 6.25 -5.08
C GLN A 152 -11.75 5.61 -4.00
N VAL A 153 -12.22 4.39 -4.21
CA VAL A 153 -12.97 3.63 -3.19
C VAL A 153 -12.08 3.37 -1.98
N LEU A 154 -10.85 2.96 -2.20
CA LEU A 154 -9.87 2.72 -1.12
C LEU A 154 -9.50 4.02 -0.40
N LEU A 155 -9.34 5.11 -1.14
CA LEU A 155 -9.08 6.44 -0.58
C LEU A 155 -10.21 6.91 0.33
N GLN A 156 -11.45 6.67 -0.07
CA GLN A 156 -12.63 6.99 0.73
C GLN A 156 -12.68 6.14 2.01
N ALA A 157 -12.37 4.85 1.91
CA ALA A 157 -12.28 3.96 3.08
C ALA A 157 -11.22 4.47 4.07
N LEU A 158 -10.08 4.91 3.57
CA LEU A 158 -9.01 5.49 4.37
C LEU A 158 -9.46 6.79 5.07
N GLY A 159 -10.11 7.69 4.34
CA GLY A 159 -10.61 8.95 4.88
C GLY A 159 -11.70 8.78 5.94
N ASN A 160 -12.49 7.71 5.85
CA ASN A 160 -13.54 7.40 6.81
C ASN A 160 -13.03 6.67 8.07
N ALA A 161 -11.76 6.28 8.08
CA ALA A 161 -11.17 5.45 9.14
C ALA A 161 -10.49 6.27 10.26
N THR A 162 -10.82 7.54 10.41
CA THR A 162 -10.21 8.43 11.41
C THR A 162 -10.40 7.96 12.85
N THR A 163 -11.46 7.17 13.14
CA THR A 163 -11.71 6.56 14.45
C THR A 163 -10.61 5.57 14.89
N PHE A 164 -9.75 5.13 13.98
CA PHE A 164 -8.63 4.24 14.31
C PHE A 164 -7.36 4.98 14.72
N LEU A 165 -7.37 6.30 14.69
CA LEU A 165 -6.22 7.15 14.99
C LEU A 165 -6.11 7.53 16.48
N ASP A 166 -7.18 7.32 17.26
CA ASP A 166 -7.27 7.61 18.69
C ASP A 166 -6.68 6.47 19.54
#